data_ffa5b159461edf5e35a5b294d0e47d88
#
_entry.id   ffa5b159461edf5e35a5b294d0e47d88
#
_cell.length_a   1.000
_cell.length_b   1.000
_cell.length_c   1.000
_cell.angle_alpha   90.00
_cell.angle_beta   90.00
_cell.angle_gamma   90.00
#
_symmetry.space_group_name_H-M   'P 1'
#
loop_
_entity.id
_entity.type
_entity.pdbx_description
1 polymer ?
#
loop_
_entity_poly.entity_id
_entity_poly.type
_entity_poly.pdbx_seq_one_letter_code
_entity_poly.pdbx_strand_id
1 'polypeptide(L)'
;MRIIEPFEPIQYIMGHTEFCGLDIKVNEDVLIPRPETELLVETAAEYLIANGRRRILDLCTGSGCIAIALTKKLSNCKIVASDISEKALALAGENARIHLTEHVEFIQSDLFCDLKGPFDMIVSNPPYISGPEFAQLQEEVLKEPRIALYGGEDGLDFYRRIFNAAGKFLNNGGYVVVEIGYGQAEAVKDICRNSEGFRMIDVKKDLSGIDRVIAAKWTK
;
A
#
# COMPACT_ATOMS: atom_id res chain seq x y z
N MET A 1 28.97 3.27 17.88
CA MET A 1 28.10 4.43 18.15
C MET A 1 27.64 4.93 16.79
N ARG A 2 26.34 4.83 16.48
CA ARG A 2 25.78 5.33 15.20
C ARG A 2 25.83 6.85 15.21
N ILE A 3 26.31 7.48 14.15
CA ILE A 3 26.23 8.93 13.97
C ILE A 3 24.82 9.22 13.45
N ILE A 4 24.06 10.07 14.15
CA ILE A 4 22.74 10.54 13.72
C ILE A 4 22.95 11.65 12.71
N GLU A 5 22.38 11.50 11.53
CA GLU A 5 22.44 12.53 10.51
C GLU A 5 21.40 13.66 10.77
N PRO A 6 21.68 14.90 10.33
CA PRO A 6 20.68 15.95 10.36
C PRO A 6 19.41 15.53 9.63
N PHE A 7 18.24 15.83 10.22
CA PHE A 7 16.91 15.52 9.66
C PHE A 7 16.65 14.02 9.42
N GLU A 8 17.37 13.13 10.13
CA GLU A 8 17.04 11.71 10.10
C GLU A 8 15.75 11.45 10.86
N PRO A 9 14.74 10.77 10.25
CA PRO A 9 13.49 10.44 10.92
C PRO A 9 13.72 9.69 12.23
N ILE A 10 13.00 10.07 13.29
CA ILE A 10 13.13 9.43 14.60
C ILE A 10 12.87 7.92 14.53
N GLN A 11 11.95 7.49 13.67
CA GLN A 11 11.62 6.07 13.46
C GLN A 11 12.80 5.29 12.89
N TYR A 12 13.61 5.90 12.01
CA TYR A 12 14.83 5.25 11.51
C TYR A 12 15.93 5.17 12.58
N ILE A 13 16.00 6.17 13.46
CA ILE A 13 16.91 6.15 14.61
C ILE A 13 16.52 5.04 15.58
N MET A 14 15.21 4.91 15.86
CA MET A 14 14.64 3.87 16.73
C MET A 14 14.66 2.48 16.05
N GLY A 15 14.60 2.44 14.72
CA GLY A 15 14.54 1.23 13.90
C GLY A 15 13.16 0.59 13.83
N HIS A 16 12.12 1.23 14.35
CA HIS A 16 10.75 0.71 14.34
C HIS A 16 9.70 1.83 14.50
N THR A 17 8.45 1.50 14.18
CA THR A 17 7.26 2.33 14.40
C THR A 17 6.04 1.46 14.70
N GLU A 18 5.04 2.01 15.39
CA GLU A 18 3.76 1.35 15.60
C GLU A 18 2.88 1.47 14.35
N PHE A 19 2.18 0.38 13.99
CA PHE A 19 1.18 0.35 12.92
C PHE A 19 0.13 -0.73 13.21
N CYS A 20 -1.15 -0.37 13.29
CA CYS A 20 -2.25 -1.28 13.66
C CYS A 20 -1.98 -2.05 14.99
N GLY A 21 -1.34 -1.42 15.96
CA GLY A 21 -0.95 -2.05 17.22
C GLY A 21 0.21 -3.06 17.10
N LEU A 22 0.92 -3.07 15.99
CA LEU A 22 2.09 -3.91 15.71
C LEU A 22 3.36 -3.05 15.69
N ASP A 23 4.44 -3.57 16.26
CA ASP A 23 5.75 -2.93 16.23
C ASP A 23 6.49 -3.31 14.93
N ILE A 24 6.46 -2.43 13.93
CA ILE A 24 7.01 -2.67 12.59
C ILE A 24 8.42 -2.10 12.49
N LYS A 25 9.39 -2.94 12.15
CA LYS A 25 10.75 -2.49 11.83
C LYS A 25 10.75 -1.61 10.59
N VAL A 26 11.52 -0.53 10.65
CA VAL A 26 11.75 0.40 9.54
C VAL A 26 13.21 0.80 9.46
N ASN A 27 13.65 1.14 8.26
CA ASN A 27 14.95 1.71 7.95
C ASN A 27 14.84 2.58 6.68
N GLU A 28 15.95 3.13 6.21
CA GLU A 28 16.03 4.00 5.03
C GLU A 28 15.61 3.33 3.69
N ASP A 29 15.35 2.05 3.67
CA ASP A 29 14.93 1.32 2.46
C ASP A 29 13.41 1.25 2.28
N VAL A 30 12.61 1.72 3.25
CA VAL A 30 11.14 1.66 3.22
C VAL A 30 10.50 2.98 3.66
N LEU A 31 9.29 3.24 3.16
CA LEU A 31 8.42 4.28 3.70
C LEU A 31 8.09 3.95 5.17
N ILE A 32 8.17 4.94 6.04
CA ILE A 32 7.68 4.81 7.42
C ILE A 32 6.15 4.68 7.37
N PRO A 33 5.55 3.60 7.89
CA PRO A 33 4.09 3.45 7.96
C PRO A 33 3.42 4.67 8.58
N ARG A 34 2.38 5.18 7.91
CA ARG A 34 1.62 6.35 8.36
C ARG A 34 0.34 5.92 9.08
N PRO A 35 -0.10 6.64 10.13
CA PRO A 35 -1.36 6.31 10.81
C PRO A 35 -2.57 6.31 9.87
N GLU A 36 -2.59 7.17 8.84
CA GLU A 36 -3.66 7.22 7.85
C GLU A 36 -3.80 5.93 7.03
N THR A 37 -2.69 5.20 6.85
CA THR A 37 -2.67 3.90 6.14
C THR A 37 -3.41 2.81 6.92
N GLU A 38 -3.63 2.96 8.23
CA GLU A 38 -4.46 2.02 9.01
C GLU A 38 -5.90 1.97 8.50
N LEU A 39 -6.43 3.10 8.00
CA LEU A 39 -7.74 3.17 7.37
C LEU A 39 -7.84 2.28 6.11
N LEU A 40 -6.73 2.15 5.35
CA LEU A 40 -6.65 1.25 4.21
C LEU A 40 -6.81 -0.21 4.66
N VAL A 41 -6.11 -0.62 5.73
CA VAL A 41 -6.22 -1.97 6.32
C VAL A 41 -7.65 -2.25 6.80
N GLU A 42 -8.26 -1.28 7.49
CA GLU A 42 -9.63 -1.42 8.01
C GLU A 42 -10.64 -1.56 6.88
N THR A 43 -10.55 -0.69 5.87
CA THR A 43 -11.41 -0.73 4.69
C THR A 43 -11.27 -2.06 3.94
N ALA A 44 -10.05 -2.52 3.70
CA ALA A 44 -9.79 -3.79 3.04
C ALA A 44 -10.40 -4.97 3.83
N ALA A 45 -10.20 -5.01 5.14
CA ALA A 45 -10.74 -6.05 6.00
C ALA A 45 -12.28 -6.07 6.00
N GLU A 46 -12.93 -4.90 6.04
CA GLU A 46 -14.40 -4.77 5.98
C GLU A 46 -14.98 -5.45 4.74
N TYR A 47 -14.43 -5.16 3.55
CA TYR A 47 -14.91 -5.77 2.30
C TYR A 47 -14.60 -7.26 2.18
N LEU A 48 -13.48 -7.73 2.72
CA LEU A 48 -13.10 -9.13 2.69
C LEU A 48 -13.98 -9.99 3.60
N ILE A 49 -14.25 -9.52 4.82
CA ILE A 49 -15.13 -10.20 5.78
C ILE A 49 -16.55 -10.33 5.22
N ALA A 50 -17.10 -9.24 4.68
CA ALA A 50 -18.45 -9.19 4.14
C ALA A 50 -18.67 -10.18 2.98
N ASN A 51 -17.62 -10.54 2.25
CA ASN A 51 -17.72 -11.34 1.02
C ASN A 51 -17.09 -12.74 1.13
N GLY A 52 -16.51 -13.12 2.27
CA GLY A 52 -15.84 -14.42 2.48
C GLY A 52 -14.62 -14.65 1.57
N ARG A 53 -14.04 -13.60 1.02
CA ARG A 53 -12.93 -13.61 0.07
C ARG A 53 -11.60 -13.64 0.80
N ARG A 54 -10.57 -14.32 0.24
CA ARG A 54 -9.41 -14.70 1.05
C ARG A 54 -8.05 -14.64 0.36
N ARG A 55 -7.98 -14.38 -0.94
CA ARG A 55 -6.70 -14.22 -1.64
C ARG A 55 -6.45 -12.76 -1.95
N ILE A 56 -5.44 -12.18 -1.32
CA ILE A 56 -5.15 -10.75 -1.30
C ILE A 56 -3.79 -10.51 -1.93
N LEU A 57 -3.68 -9.44 -2.70
CA LEU A 57 -2.42 -8.90 -3.18
C LEU A 57 -2.19 -7.54 -2.53
N ASP A 58 -1.07 -7.38 -1.85
CA ASP A 58 -0.54 -6.11 -1.35
C ASP A 58 0.54 -5.61 -2.32
N LEU A 59 0.23 -4.56 -3.08
CA LEU A 59 1.15 -3.93 -4.03
C LEU A 59 1.88 -2.77 -3.38
N CYS A 60 3.17 -2.64 -3.64
CA CYS A 60 4.06 -1.63 -3.04
C CYS A 60 4.10 -1.81 -1.51
N THR A 61 4.38 -3.05 -1.07
CA THR A 61 4.24 -3.47 0.32
C THR A 61 5.21 -2.79 1.29
N GLY A 62 6.35 -2.27 0.80
CA GLY A 62 7.36 -1.59 1.60
C GLY A 62 7.84 -2.44 2.78
N SER A 63 7.58 -2.00 4.00
CA SER A 63 7.92 -2.73 5.25
C SER A 63 7.07 -4.00 5.48
N GLY A 64 6.07 -4.27 4.65
CA GLY A 64 5.11 -5.37 4.84
C GLY A 64 3.98 -5.05 5.82
N CYS A 65 3.87 -3.83 6.31
CA CYS A 65 2.95 -3.46 7.39
C CYS A 65 1.48 -3.75 7.05
N ILE A 66 1.02 -3.46 5.83
CA ILE A 66 -0.36 -3.73 5.38
C ILE A 66 -0.62 -5.24 5.32
N ALA A 67 0.27 -6.00 4.66
CA ALA A 67 0.15 -7.45 4.54
C ALA A 67 0.11 -8.14 5.90
N ILE A 68 1.00 -7.75 6.82
CA ILE A 68 1.10 -8.29 8.16
C ILE A 68 -0.16 -7.94 8.98
N ALA A 69 -0.59 -6.67 8.96
CA ALA A 69 -1.78 -6.22 9.66
C ALA A 69 -3.06 -6.95 9.17
N LEU A 70 -3.22 -7.10 7.84
CA LEU A 70 -4.32 -7.87 7.27
C LEU A 70 -4.27 -9.35 7.69
N THR A 71 -3.09 -9.95 7.73
CA THR A 71 -2.91 -11.33 8.21
C THR A 71 -3.35 -11.50 9.66
N LYS A 72 -3.02 -10.53 10.52
CA LYS A 72 -3.42 -10.55 11.93
C LYS A 72 -4.91 -10.31 12.12
N LYS A 73 -5.52 -9.48 11.28
CA LYS A 73 -6.93 -9.09 11.37
C LYS A 73 -7.87 -10.14 10.76
N LEU A 74 -7.41 -10.89 9.76
CA LEU A 74 -8.23 -11.84 8.99
C LEU A 74 -7.80 -13.27 9.24
N SER A 75 -8.73 -14.13 9.64
CA SER A 75 -8.49 -15.58 9.72
C SER A 75 -8.53 -16.22 8.33
N ASN A 76 -7.61 -17.15 8.07
CA ASN A 76 -7.56 -17.97 6.84
C ASN A 76 -7.47 -17.17 5.53
N CYS A 77 -6.73 -16.06 5.49
CA CYS A 77 -6.39 -15.35 4.26
C CYS A 77 -5.05 -15.85 3.68
N LYS A 78 -4.91 -15.75 2.35
CA LYS A 78 -3.65 -15.95 1.64
C LYS A 78 -3.21 -14.60 1.10
N ILE A 79 -2.07 -14.12 1.54
CA ILE A 79 -1.55 -12.82 1.13
C ILE A 79 -0.29 -13.03 0.31
N VAL A 80 -0.28 -12.39 -0.86
CA VAL A 80 0.91 -12.13 -1.66
C VAL A 80 1.23 -10.65 -1.48
N ALA A 81 2.46 -10.33 -1.14
CA ALA A 81 2.93 -8.97 -0.97
C ALA A 81 4.07 -8.71 -1.95
N SER A 82 4.02 -7.62 -2.69
CA SER A 82 5.01 -7.33 -3.72
C SER A 82 5.56 -5.93 -3.62
N ASP A 83 6.84 -5.81 -3.96
CA ASP A 83 7.54 -4.54 -4.08
C ASP A 83 8.59 -4.66 -5.20
N ILE A 84 8.97 -3.53 -5.78
CA ILE A 84 10.07 -3.48 -6.74
C ILE A 84 11.44 -3.53 -6.04
N SER A 85 11.50 -3.09 -4.77
CA SER A 85 12.70 -3.03 -3.96
C SER A 85 12.95 -4.35 -3.24
N GLU A 86 14.04 -5.04 -3.62
CA GLU A 86 14.51 -6.25 -2.93
C GLU A 86 14.82 -5.98 -1.45
N LYS A 87 15.35 -4.80 -1.14
CA LYS A 87 15.67 -4.39 0.23
C LYS A 87 14.40 -4.21 1.08
N ALA A 88 13.36 -3.60 0.52
CA ALA A 88 12.06 -3.49 1.18
C ALA A 88 11.50 -4.89 1.48
N LEU A 89 11.53 -5.80 0.52
CA LEU A 89 11.07 -7.19 0.71
C LEU A 89 11.88 -7.95 1.76
N ALA A 90 13.20 -7.72 1.84
CA ALA A 90 14.03 -8.32 2.88
C ALA A 90 13.56 -7.88 4.28
N LEU A 91 13.31 -6.57 4.47
CA LEU A 91 12.78 -6.02 5.72
C LEU A 91 11.36 -6.51 6.01
N ALA A 92 10.49 -6.55 4.99
CA ALA A 92 9.13 -7.10 5.12
C ALA A 92 9.15 -8.58 5.58
N GLY A 93 10.07 -9.38 5.06
CA GLY A 93 10.30 -10.75 5.50
C GLY A 93 10.79 -10.85 6.96
N GLU A 94 11.61 -9.89 7.43
CA GLU A 94 11.98 -9.80 8.84
C GLU A 94 10.77 -9.47 9.72
N ASN A 95 9.97 -8.48 9.32
CA ASN A 95 8.75 -8.11 10.01
C ASN A 95 7.76 -9.28 10.08
N ALA A 96 7.58 -10.01 8.98
CA ALA A 96 6.72 -11.18 8.94
C ALA A 96 7.15 -12.26 9.94
N ARG A 97 8.45 -12.51 10.08
CA ARG A 97 8.98 -13.45 11.09
C ARG A 97 8.72 -12.99 12.52
N ILE A 98 8.96 -11.71 12.81
CA ILE A 98 8.71 -11.13 14.15
C ILE A 98 7.24 -11.30 14.53
N HIS A 99 6.34 -11.11 13.57
CA HIS A 99 4.90 -11.18 13.80
C HIS A 99 4.28 -12.56 13.53
N LEU A 100 5.07 -13.62 13.32
CA LEU A 100 4.60 -14.98 13.04
C LEU A 100 3.59 -15.04 11.88
N THR A 101 3.94 -14.36 10.78
CA THR A 101 3.15 -14.28 9.54
C THR A 101 3.95 -14.73 8.31
N GLU A 102 4.89 -15.67 8.49
CA GLU A 102 5.82 -16.14 7.44
C GLU A 102 5.12 -16.84 6.28
N HIS A 103 3.82 -17.11 6.41
CA HIS A 103 2.98 -17.62 5.31
C HIS A 103 2.56 -16.53 4.31
N VAL A 104 2.89 -15.27 4.54
CA VAL A 104 2.82 -14.20 3.53
C VAL A 104 3.90 -14.46 2.49
N GLU A 105 3.49 -14.52 1.22
CA GLU A 105 4.40 -14.71 0.09
C GLU A 105 4.91 -13.36 -0.39
N PHE A 106 6.24 -13.13 -0.34
CA PHE A 106 6.87 -11.91 -0.81
C PHE A 106 7.46 -12.11 -2.20
N ILE A 107 7.11 -11.23 -3.15
CA ILE A 107 7.54 -11.34 -4.56
C ILE A 107 8.10 -9.99 -5.02
N GLN A 108 9.31 -10.00 -5.58
CA GLN A 108 9.86 -8.82 -6.26
C GLN A 108 9.14 -8.64 -7.60
N SER A 109 8.49 -7.47 -7.79
CA SER A 109 7.75 -7.18 -9.02
C SER A 109 7.56 -5.68 -9.21
N ASP A 110 7.69 -5.19 -10.43
CA ASP A 110 7.17 -3.87 -10.81
C ASP A 110 5.66 -4.00 -11.05
N LEU A 111 4.90 -3.66 -10.01
CA LEU A 111 3.46 -3.90 -9.92
C LEU A 111 3.12 -5.36 -10.26
N PHE A 112 2.50 -5.61 -11.42
CA PHE A 112 1.96 -6.91 -11.81
C PHE A 112 2.89 -7.78 -12.64
N CYS A 113 4.10 -7.32 -13.00
CA CYS A 113 4.93 -7.96 -14.05
C CYS A 113 5.26 -9.43 -13.74
N ASP A 114 5.53 -9.77 -12.49
CA ASP A 114 5.96 -11.12 -12.08
C ASP A 114 4.91 -11.85 -11.24
N LEU A 115 3.68 -11.32 -11.19
CA LEU A 115 2.62 -11.84 -10.35
C LEU A 115 1.69 -12.80 -11.11
N LYS A 116 1.07 -13.72 -10.36
CA LYS A 116 0.08 -14.68 -10.89
C LYS A 116 -1.22 -14.55 -10.11
N GLY A 117 -2.27 -14.06 -10.79
CA GLY A 117 -3.63 -14.03 -10.28
C GLY A 117 -4.36 -15.38 -10.34
N PRO A 118 -5.68 -15.41 -10.11
CA PRO A 118 -6.46 -14.26 -9.73
C PRO A 118 -6.47 -14.03 -8.20
N PHE A 119 -6.75 -12.78 -7.82
CA PHE A 119 -6.93 -12.34 -6.43
C PHE A 119 -8.38 -11.91 -6.17
N ASP A 120 -8.79 -11.94 -4.91
CA ASP A 120 -10.09 -11.42 -4.50
C ASP A 120 -10.03 -9.92 -4.17
N MET A 121 -8.84 -9.45 -3.80
CA MET A 121 -8.56 -8.06 -3.53
C MET A 121 -7.13 -7.70 -3.89
N ILE A 122 -6.96 -6.51 -4.40
CA ILE A 122 -5.69 -5.81 -4.53
C ILE A 122 -5.76 -4.62 -3.59
N VAL A 123 -4.84 -4.53 -2.65
CA VAL A 123 -4.65 -3.39 -1.75
C VAL A 123 -3.32 -2.74 -2.06
N SER A 124 -3.24 -1.40 -1.97
CA SER A 124 -1.99 -0.69 -2.20
C SER A 124 -1.97 0.68 -1.53
N ASN A 125 -0.84 1.04 -0.94
CA ASN A 125 -0.44 2.41 -0.71
C ASN A 125 0.70 2.73 -1.69
N PRO A 126 0.40 3.12 -2.93
CA PRO A 126 1.41 3.35 -3.95
C PRO A 126 2.04 4.73 -3.79
N PRO A 127 3.23 4.98 -4.36
CA PRO A 127 3.80 6.32 -4.44
C PRO A 127 2.84 7.29 -5.16
N TYR A 128 2.57 8.45 -4.54
CA TYR A 128 1.56 9.39 -5.03
C TYR A 128 1.98 10.88 -5.00
N ILE A 129 3.20 11.18 -4.56
CA ILE A 129 3.67 12.58 -4.49
C ILE A 129 4.04 13.05 -5.89
N SER A 130 3.43 14.17 -6.31
CA SER A 130 3.70 14.79 -7.61
C SER A 130 5.07 15.46 -7.66
N GLY A 131 5.58 15.71 -8.88
CA GLY A 131 6.87 16.41 -9.10
C GLY A 131 6.95 17.75 -8.36
N PRO A 132 5.96 18.65 -8.50
CA PRO A 132 5.94 19.94 -7.77
C PRO A 132 5.90 19.79 -6.25
N GLU A 133 5.13 18.83 -5.72
CA GLU A 133 5.07 18.57 -4.28
C GLU A 133 6.38 17.98 -3.77
N PHE A 134 7.00 17.07 -4.52
CA PHE A 134 8.28 16.46 -4.16
C PHE A 134 9.38 17.49 -3.93
N ALA A 135 9.38 18.57 -4.74
CA ALA A 135 10.33 19.66 -4.60
C ALA A 135 10.10 20.52 -3.33
N GLN A 136 8.98 20.36 -2.64
CA GLN A 136 8.59 21.13 -1.46
C GLN A 136 8.56 20.28 -0.18
N LEU A 137 8.94 19.00 -0.25
CA LEU A 137 8.96 18.12 0.89
C LEU A 137 9.93 18.61 1.96
N GLN A 138 9.57 18.33 3.21
CA GLN A 138 10.46 18.53 4.35
C GLN A 138 11.71 17.64 4.23
N GLU A 139 12.83 18.13 4.72
CA GLU A 139 14.11 17.42 4.65
C GLU A 139 14.08 16.04 5.31
N GLU A 140 13.29 15.88 6.35
CA GLU A 140 13.06 14.61 7.01
C GLU A 140 12.38 13.58 6.08
N VAL A 141 11.35 14.00 5.33
CA VAL A 141 10.65 13.13 4.37
C VAL A 141 11.56 12.79 3.18
N LEU A 142 12.45 13.69 2.78
CA LEU A 142 13.44 13.43 1.73
C LEU A 142 14.50 12.38 2.10
N LYS A 143 14.59 11.99 3.38
CA LYS A 143 15.40 10.85 3.83
C LYS A 143 14.74 9.49 3.55
N GLU A 144 13.44 9.48 3.30
CA GLU A 144 12.73 8.28 2.89
C GLU A 144 13.00 7.94 1.42
N PRO A 145 12.86 6.66 0.99
CA PRO A 145 13.21 6.27 -0.38
C PRO A 145 12.35 7.02 -1.41
N ARG A 146 12.98 7.71 -2.35
CA ARG A 146 12.27 8.42 -3.41
C ARG A 146 11.28 7.52 -4.16
N ILE A 147 11.64 6.25 -4.37
CA ILE A 147 10.82 5.27 -5.06
C ILE A 147 9.49 4.99 -4.33
N ALA A 148 9.45 5.18 -3.01
CA ALA A 148 8.26 5.01 -2.19
C ALA A 148 7.39 6.28 -2.11
N LEU A 149 7.91 7.42 -2.59
CA LEU A 149 7.24 8.73 -2.49
C LEU A 149 6.74 9.23 -3.85
N TYR A 150 7.59 9.18 -4.89
CA TYR A 150 7.37 9.86 -6.16
C TYR A 150 6.37 9.09 -7.05
N GLY A 151 5.20 9.67 -7.25
CA GLY A 151 4.10 9.10 -8.04
C GLY A 151 4.04 9.58 -9.50
N GLY A 152 5.13 10.16 -10.03
CA GLY A 152 5.14 10.78 -11.36
C GLY A 152 4.91 12.29 -11.31
N GLU A 153 4.83 12.91 -12.48
CA GLU A 153 4.76 14.38 -12.59
C GLU A 153 3.50 14.94 -11.93
N ASP A 154 2.36 14.26 -12.06
CA ASP A 154 1.08 14.63 -11.45
C ASP A 154 0.68 13.75 -10.25
N GLY A 155 1.56 12.83 -9.80
CA GLY A 155 1.31 11.94 -8.68
C GLY A 155 0.33 10.80 -8.96
N LEU A 156 -0.06 10.55 -10.21
CA LEU A 156 -1.13 9.62 -10.55
C LEU A 156 -0.67 8.40 -11.37
N ASP A 157 0.63 8.26 -11.64
CA ASP A 157 1.14 7.23 -12.54
C ASP A 157 0.84 5.82 -12.04
N PHE A 158 0.97 5.56 -10.75
CA PHE A 158 0.70 4.25 -10.17
C PHE A 158 -0.77 3.90 -10.22
N TYR A 159 -1.68 4.85 -9.97
CA TYR A 159 -3.12 4.59 -10.07
C TYR A 159 -3.52 4.22 -11.49
N ARG A 160 -3.00 4.93 -12.53
CA ARG A 160 -3.22 4.58 -13.93
C ARG A 160 -2.76 3.16 -14.24
N ARG A 161 -1.54 2.81 -13.80
CA ARG A 161 -0.98 1.46 -14.02
C ARG A 161 -1.77 0.39 -13.27
N ILE A 162 -2.15 0.64 -12.03
CA ILE A 162 -2.93 -0.31 -11.21
C ILE A 162 -4.30 -0.56 -11.85
N PHE A 163 -5.11 0.47 -12.10
CA PHE A 163 -6.47 0.29 -12.62
C PHE A 163 -6.48 -0.27 -14.04
N ASN A 164 -5.51 0.05 -14.89
CA ASN A 164 -5.41 -0.51 -16.24
C ASN A 164 -5.07 -2.01 -16.26
N ALA A 165 -4.38 -2.52 -15.25
CA ALA A 165 -3.92 -3.91 -15.23
C ALA A 165 -4.75 -4.80 -14.28
N ALA A 166 -5.26 -4.26 -13.16
CA ALA A 166 -5.83 -5.03 -12.06
C ALA A 166 -6.95 -5.99 -12.46
N GLY A 167 -7.77 -5.63 -13.44
CA GLY A 167 -8.87 -6.50 -13.92
C GLY A 167 -8.40 -7.87 -14.41
N LYS A 168 -7.17 -7.99 -14.93
CA LYS A 168 -6.58 -9.25 -15.37
C LYS A 168 -6.15 -10.16 -14.22
N PHE A 169 -5.99 -9.57 -13.03
CA PHE A 169 -5.50 -10.22 -11.83
C PHE A 169 -6.60 -10.41 -10.76
N LEU A 170 -7.82 -9.98 -11.04
CA LEU A 170 -8.94 -10.09 -10.11
C LEU A 170 -9.91 -11.21 -10.48
N ASN A 171 -10.44 -11.88 -9.46
CA ASN A 171 -11.66 -12.67 -9.59
C ASN A 171 -12.84 -11.76 -9.90
N ASN A 172 -13.84 -12.28 -10.66
CA ASN A 172 -15.07 -11.51 -10.91
C ASN A 172 -15.71 -11.08 -9.57
N GLY A 173 -16.03 -9.80 -9.47
CA GLY A 173 -16.48 -9.16 -8.25
C GLY A 173 -15.38 -8.89 -7.23
N GLY A 174 -14.11 -8.97 -7.62
CA GLY A 174 -12.95 -8.58 -6.78
C GLY A 174 -12.84 -7.08 -6.58
N TYR A 175 -11.94 -6.67 -5.72
CA TYR A 175 -11.82 -5.28 -5.28
C TYR A 175 -10.41 -4.73 -5.51
N VAL A 176 -10.32 -3.45 -5.82
CA VAL A 176 -9.11 -2.64 -5.67
C VAL A 176 -9.36 -1.64 -4.55
N VAL A 177 -8.50 -1.59 -3.56
CA VAL A 177 -8.55 -0.63 -2.45
C VAL A 177 -7.21 0.06 -2.38
N VAL A 178 -7.19 1.38 -2.59
CA VAL A 178 -5.94 2.16 -2.65
C VAL A 178 -5.99 3.36 -1.72
N GLU A 179 -4.86 3.63 -1.07
CA GLU A 179 -4.63 4.93 -0.43
C GLU A 179 -4.39 6.00 -1.49
N ILE A 180 -4.82 7.24 -1.20
CA ILE A 180 -4.66 8.40 -2.08
C ILE A 180 -4.06 9.59 -1.33
N GLY A 181 -3.31 10.41 -2.06
CA GLY A 181 -2.78 11.66 -1.56
C GLY A 181 -3.87 12.72 -1.36
N TYR A 182 -3.52 13.76 -0.60
CA TYR A 182 -4.40 14.92 -0.40
C TYR A 182 -4.84 15.53 -1.73
N GLY A 183 -6.15 15.74 -1.91
CA GLY A 183 -6.72 16.37 -3.10
C GLY A 183 -6.80 15.48 -4.35
N GLN A 184 -6.33 14.22 -4.31
CA GLN A 184 -6.30 13.33 -5.49
C GLN A 184 -7.62 12.56 -5.74
N ALA A 185 -8.60 12.64 -4.83
CA ALA A 185 -9.79 11.80 -4.88
C ALA A 185 -10.53 11.85 -6.23
N GLU A 186 -10.81 13.04 -6.78
CA GLU A 186 -11.54 13.13 -8.05
C GLU A 186 -10.75 12.59 -9.23
N ALA A 187 -9.43 12.87 -9.29
CA ALA A 187 -8.58 12.36 -10.35
C ALA A 187 -8.49 10.83 -10.34
N VAL A 188 -8.35 10.22 -9.16
CA VAL A 188 -8.31 8.74 -9.03
C VAL A 188 -9.68 8.12 -9.32
N LYS A 189 -10.79 8.77 -8.93
CA LYS A 189 -12.14 8.35 -9.34
C LYS A 189 -12.30 8.35 -10.86
N ASP A 190 -11.79 9.37 -11.54
CA ASP A 190 -11.87 9.44 -12.99
C ASP A 190 -11.01 8.37 -13.67
N ILE A 191 -9.81 8.08 -13.15
CA ILE A 191 -9.01 6.95 -13.60
C ILE A 191 -9.80 5.63 -13.44
N CYS A 192 -10.40 5.41 -12.27
CA CYS A 192 -11.21 4.22 -12.01
C CYS A 192 -12.41 4.10 -12.97
N ARG A 193 -13.16 5.19 -13.18
CA ARG A 193 -14.33 5.22 -14.07
C ARG A 193 -13.98 4.94 -15.53
N ASN A 194 -12.81 5.40 -15.97
CA ASN A 194 -12.32 5.21 -17.33
C ASN A 194 -11.64 3.85 -17.54
N SER A 195 -11.44 3.06 -16.48
CA SER A 195 -10.86 1.72 -16.55
C SER A 195 -11.96 0.67 -16.73
N GLU A 196 -11.80 -0.20 -17.72
CA GLU A 196 -12.82 -1.18 -18.09
C GLU A 196 -13.16 -2.13 -16.92
N GLY A 197 -14.45 -2.30 -16.68
CA GLY A 197 -14.99 -3.24 -15.68
C GLY A 197 -14.94 -2.73 -14.25
N PHE A 198 -14.37 -1.56 -13.98
CA PHE A 198 -14.35 -1.00 -12.63
C PHE A 198 -15.55 -0.13 -12.33
N ARG A 199 -16.09 -0.31 -11.14
CA ARG A 199 -17.09 0.56 -10.54
C ARG A 199 -16.60 0.99 -9.17
N MET A 200 -16.45 2.29 -8.98
CA MET A 200 -16.16 2.84 -7.65
C MET A 200 -17.31 2.55 -6.68
N ILE A 201 -17.02 2.13 -5.47
CA ILE A 201 -18.01 1.80 -4.46
C ILE A 201 -17.93 2.69 -3.22
N ASP A 202 -16.75 3.19 -2.87
CA ASP A 202 -16.58 3.99 -1.66
C ASP A 202 -15.37 4.92 -1.71
N VAL A 203 -15.44 5.99 -0.91
CA VAL A 203 -14.30 6.86 -0.56
C VAL A 203 -14.34 7.06 0.94
N LYS A 204 -13.30 6.63 1.62
CA LYS A 204 -13.18 6.77 3.07
C LYS A 204 -12.32 7.99 3.42
N LYS A 205 -12.73 8.68 4.47
CA LYS A 205 -12.02 9.83 5.02
C LYS A 205 -11.28 9.43 6.29
N ASP A 206 -10.10 10.03 6.47
CA ASP A 206 -9.38 9.94 7.74
C ASP A 206 -10.08 10.74 8.86
N LEU A 207 -9.52 10.69 10.07
CA LEU A 207 -10.06 11.40 11.24
C LEU A 207 -10.07 12.92 11.08
N SER A 208 -9.28 13.46 10.15
CA SER A 208 -9.25 14.88 9.80
C SER A 208 -10.29 15.26 8.73
N GLY A 209 -11.07 14.29 8.25
CA GLY A 209 -12.08 14.49 7.20
C GLY A 209 -11.51 14.57 5.79
N ILE A 210 -10.27 14.15 5.57
CA ILE A 210 -9.57 14.13 4.28
C ILE A 210 -9.82 12.78 3.60
N ASP A 211 -10.15 12.79 2.32
CA ASP A 211 -10.29 11.57 1.51
C ASP A 211 -8.93 10.83 1.45
N ARG A 212 -8.89 9.57 1.90
CA ARG A 212 -7.66 8.79 2.01
C ARG A 212 -7.70 7.44 1.33
N VAL A 213 -8.86 6.82 1.21
CA VAL A 213 -8.97 5.48 0.63
C VAL A 213 -10.08 5.46 -0.41
N ILE A 214 -9.76 4.92 -1.58
CA ILE A 214 -10.74 4.62 -2.63
C ILE A 214 -10.90 3.10 -2.73
N ALA A 215 -12.15 2.63 -2.70
CA ALA A 215 -12.50 1.26 -2.97
C ALA A 215 -13.29 1.16 -4.27
N ALA A 216 -12.87 0.26 -5.16
CA ALA A 216 -13.50 -0.02 -6.42
C ALA A 216 -13.72 -1.52 -6.59
N LYS A 217 -14.87 -1.90 -7.18
CA LYS A 217 -15.22 -3.29 -7.49
C LYS A 217 -15.05 -3.52 -8.98
N TRP A 218 -14.38 -4.62 -9.32
CA TRP A 218 -14.25 -5.08 -10.70
C TRP A 218 -15.32 -6.12 -11.02
N THR A 219 -15.96 -5.98 -12.16
CA THR A 219 -16.93 -6.95 -12.70
C THR A 219 -16.64 -7.18 -14.17
N LYS A 220 -16.50 -8.45 -14.54
CA LYS A 220 -16.28 -8.87 -15.91
C LYS A 220 -17.56 -8.76 -16.73
#